data_fb60d41272abbe9a0a108fa3d0325479
#
_entry.id   fb60d41272abbe9a0a108fa3d0325479
#
_cell.length_a   1.000
_cell.length_b   1.000
_cell.length_c   1.000
_cell.angle_alpha   90.00
_cell.angle_beta   90.00
_cell.angle_gamma   90.00
#
_symmetry.space_group_name_H-M   'P 1'
#
loop_
_entity.id
_entity.type
_entity.pdbx_description
1 polymer ?
#
loop_
_entity_poly.entity_id
_entity_poly.type
_entity_poly.pdbx_seq_one_letter_code
_entity_poly.pdbx_strand_id
1 'polypeptide(L)'
;MFSKQDKEAFTNPLNLDHPILVQVLGICSALAVTSQLKPAIVMGLAVTVITAFSNVIISVIRKSIPNRIRIIVQLVVVATLVTIVSQVLKAFAYDVSVQLSVYVGLIITNCILMGRLEAFAMNNKPWPSFLDGIGNGLGYALILVVVGAVREFFGRGSLLGFQIIPQGAYDAGYINNGMMTMPAMALILLGCVIWIHRAYFYKEEK
;
A
#
# COMPACT_ATOMS: atom_id res chain seq x y z
N MET A 1 -23.20 -2.55 -17.23
CA MET A 1 -23.90 -1.54 -16.41
C MET A 1 -23.32 -1.62 -15.01
N PHE A 2 -22.51 -0.64 -14.61
CA PHE A 2 -21.97 -0.57 -13.26
C PHE A 2 -23.12 -0.25 -12.29
N SER A 3 -23.38 -1.15 -11.34
CA SER A 3 -24.36 -0.91 -10.27
C SER A 3 -23.88 0.25 -9.39
N LYS A 4 -24.80 0.95 -8.74
CA LYS A 4 -24.47 2.01 -7.77
C LYS A 4 -23.52 1.50 -6.68
N GLN A 5 -23.66 0.24 -6.29
CA GLN A 5 -22.77 -0.46 -5.35
C GLN A 5 -21.33 -0.62 -5.87
N ASP A 6 -21.15 -0.80 -7.19
CA ASP A 6 -19.81 -0.98 -7.79
C ASP A 6 -19.03 0.36 -7.78
N LYS A 7 -19.72 1.48 -8.01
CA LYS A 7 -19.11 2.81 -7.91
C LYS A 7 -18.76 3.17 -6.47
N GLU A 8 -19.63 2.85 -5.53
CA GLU A 8 -19.37 3.06 -4.11
C GLU A 8 -18.19 2.21 -3.62
N ALA A 9 -18.10 0.95 -4.00
CA ALA A 9 -16.98 0.07 -3.65
C ALA A 9 -15.62 0.58 -4.18
N PHE A 10 -15.61 1.28 -5.31
CA PHE A 10 -14.38 1.87 -5.85
C PHE A 10 -14.06 3.26 -5.30
N THR A 11 -15.08 4.10 -5.04
CA THR A 11 -14.88 5.50 -4.66
C THR A 11 -14.77 5.70 -3.16
N ASN A 12 -15.45 4.89 -2.35
CA ASN A 12 -15.38 4.98 -0.89
C ASN A 12 -13.95 4.78 -0.33
N PRO A 13 -13.15 3.81 -0.80
CA PRO A 13 -11.78 3.65 -0.33
C PRO A 13 -10.86 4.83 -0.69
N LEU A 14 -11.20 5.60 -1.73
CA LEU A 14 -10.39 6.76 -2.11
C LEU A 14 -10.71 8.02 -1.29
N ASN A 15 -11.95 8.19 -0.84
CA ASN A 15 -12.42 9.42 -0.20
C ASN A 15 -12.78 9.25 1.29
N LEU A 16 -13.70 8.33 1.60
CA LEU A 16 -14.31 8.24 2.93
C LEU A 16 -13.67 7.18 3.82
N ASP A 17 -13.30 6.02 3.24
CA ASP A 17 -12.76 4.86 3.96
C ASP A 17 -11.30 4.56 3.57
N HIS A 18 -10.47 5.61 3.49
CA HIS A 18 -9.08 5.44 3.06
C HIS A 18 -8.31 4.49 4.00
N PRO A 19 -7.65 3.43 3.46
CA PRO A 19 -7.08 2.36 4.28
C PRO A 19 -6.01 2.84 5.27
N ILE A 20 -5.17 3.79 4.91
CA ILE A 20 -4.13 4.34 5.80
C ILE A 20 -4.65 5.50 6.63
N LEU A 21 -5.42 6.43 6.03
CA LEU A 21 -5.77 7.70 6.67
C LEU A 21 -6.91 7.55 7.69
N VAL A 22 -7.87 6.65 7.41
CA VAL A 22 -9.05 6.42 8.25
C VAL A 22 -8.92 5.14 9.06
N GLN A 23 -8.60 4.02 8.40
CA GLN A 23 -8.50 2.71 9.06
C GLN A 23 -7.15 2.47 9.74
N VAL A 24 -6.14 3.30 9.45
CA VAL A 24 -4.79 3.22 10.03
C VAL A 24 -4.12 1.86 9.75
N LEU A 25 -4.44 1.23 8.60
CA LEU A 25 -3.89 -0.05 8.17
C LEU A 25 -2.68 0.15 7.25
N GLY A 26 -1.73 -0.77 7.27
CA GLY A 26 -0.56 -0.76 6.38
C GLY A 26 0.58 0.16 6.79
N ILE A 27 0.60 0.68 8.01
CA ILE A 27 1.69 1.53 8.51
C ILE A 27 3.01 0.77 8.51
N CYS A 28 3.03 -0.51 8.92
CA CYS A 28 4.25 -1.31 9.02
C CYS A 28 4.99 -1.41 7.68
N SER A 29 4.26 -1.70 6.60
CA SER A 29 4.83 -1.77 5.25
C SER A 29 5.21 -0.38 4.72
N ALA A 30 4.40 0.64 5.02
CA ALA A 30 4.72 2.02 4.66
C ALA A 30 6.03 2.51 5.28
N LEU A 31 6.29 2.19 6.56
CA LEU A 31 7.53 2.56 7.23
C LEU A 31 8.77 1.92 6.58
N ALA A 32 8.67 0.65 6.21
CA ALA A 32 9.78 -0.12 5.66
C ALA A 32 10.12 0.27 4.21
N VAL A 33 9.09 0.51 3.37
CA VAL A 33 9.26 0.62 1.91
C VAL A 33 9.46 2.05 1.43
N THR A 34 8.99 3.06 2.16
CA THR A 34 9.04 4.47 1.73
C THR A 34 10.41 5.15 1.86
N SER A 35 11.48 4.40 2.16
CA SER A 35 12.86 4.93 2.15
C SER A 35 13.34 5.35 0.76
N GLN A 36 12.78 4.77 -0.28
CA GLN A 36 13.04 5.07 -1.70
C GLN A 36 11.74 5.01 -2.50
N LEU A 37 11.62 5.86 -3.51
CA LEU A 37 10.40 5.97 -4.32
C LEU A 37 10.21 4.77 -5.26
N LYS A 38 11.30 4.24 -5.85
CA LYS A 38 11.23 3.08 -6.75
C LYS A 38 10.58 1.85 -6.09
N PRO A 39 11.08 1.32 -4.96
CA PRO A 39 10.44 0.19 -4.28
C PRO A 39 9.03 0.54 -3.77
N ALA A 40 8.75 1.80 -3.40
CA ALA A 40 7.43 2.21 -2.95
C ALA A 40 6.38 2.09 -4.06
N ILE A 41 6.69 2.52 -5.29
CA ILE A 41 5.78 2.38 -6.45
C ILE A 41 5.54 0.90 -6.76
N VAL A 42 6.61 0.11 -6.86
CA VAL A 42 6.50 -1.31 -7.21
C VAL A 42 5.71 -2.07 -6.14
N MET A 43 5.95 -1.78 -4.87
CA MET A 43 5.22 -2.36 -3.75
C MET A 43 3.72 -1.98 -3.79
N GLY A 44 3.42 -0.72 -4.07
CA GLY A 44 2.04 -0.24 -4.20
C GLY A 44 1.28 -0.97 -5.31
N LEU A 45 1.89 -1.12 -6.48
CA LEU A 45 1.31 -1.87 -7.60
C LEU A 45 1.15 -3.36 -7.29
N ALA A 46 2.18 -3.99 -6.71
CA ALA A 46 2.13 -5.40 -6.34
C ALA A 46 1.01 -5.67 -5.33
N VAL A 47 0.89 -4.86 -4.28
CA VAL A 47 -0.18 -4.98 -3.28
C VAL A 47 -1.55 -4.80 -3.92
N THR A 48 -1.72 -3.83 -4.83
CA THR A 48 -2.99 -3.60 -5.53
C THR A 48 -3.43 -4.84 -6.31
N VAL A 49 -2.53 -5.42 -7.11
CA VAL A 49 -2.82 -6.61 -7.90
C VAL A 49 -3.14 -7.81 -7.00
N ILE A 50 -2.31 -8.04 -5.98
CA ILE A 50 -2.50 -9.16 -5.06
C ILE A 50 -3.81 -9.01 -4.28
N THR A 51 -4.16 -7.82 -3.80
CA THR A 51 -5.42 -7.56 -3.06
C THR A 51 -6.62 -7.82 -3.96
N ALA A 52 -6.60 -7.35 -5.20
CA ALA A 52 -7.69 -7.55 -6.15
C ALA A 52 -7.95 -9.05 -6.40
N PHE A 53 -6.91 -9.81 -6.73
CA PHE A 53 -7.05 -11.25 -6.98
C PHE A 53 -7.38 -12.06 -5.71
N SER A 54 -6.76 -11.74 -4.57
CA SER A 54 -7.05 -12.40 -3.30
C SER A 54 -8.51 -12.21 -2.88
N ASN A 55 -9.05 -10.99 -3.05
CA ASN A 55 -10.45 -10.68 -2.75
C ASN A 55 -11.40 -11.54 -3.59
N VAL A 56 -11.11 -11.74 -4.88
CA VAL A 56 -11.91 -12.58 -5.76
C VAL A 56 -11.89 -14.03 -5.30
N ILE A 57 -10.69 -14.59 -5.08
CA ILE A 57 -10.52 -15.99 -4.69
C ILE A 57 -11.23 -16.28 -3.36
N ILE A 58 -11.02 -15.44 -2.35
CA ILE A 58 -11.65 -15.61 -1.04
C ILE A 58 -13.18 -15.44 -1.14
N SER A 59 -13.68 -14.50 -1.93
CA SER A 59 -15.12 -14.33 -2.13
C SER A 59 -15.78 -15.54 -2.80
N VAL A 60 -15.07 -16.25 -3.69
CA VAL A 60 -15.56 -17.51 -4.31
C VAL A 60 -15.60 -18.64 -3.29
N ILE A 61 -14.54 -18.79 -2.49
CA ILE A 61 -14.38 -19.93 -1.56
C ILE A 61 -15.11 -19.67 -0.23
N ARG A 62 -15.58 -18.46 0.06
CA ARG A 62 -16.14 -18.04 1.36
C ARG A 62 -17.18 -19.00 1.99
N LYS A 63 -17.97 -19.68 1.15
CA LYS A 63 -19.00 -20.62 1.62
C LYS A 63 -18.44 -21.93 2.17
N SER A 64 -17.21 -22.30 1.77
CA SER A 64 -16.56 -23.55 2.18
C SER A 64 -15.64 -23.37 3.40
N ILE A 65 -15.36 -22.11 3.82
CA ILE A 65 -14.40 -21.83 4.89
C ILE A 65 -15.13 -21.78 6.25
N PRO A 66 -14.82 -22.68 7.19
CA PRO A 66 -15.34 -22.59 8.55
C PRO A 66 -14.67 -21.42 9.32
N ASN A 67 -15.43 -20.78 10.19
CA ASN A 67 -15.01 -19.56 10.90
C ASN A 67 -13.72 -19.73 11.73
N ARG A 68 -13.39 -20.95 12.17
CA ARG A 68 -12.22 -21.22 13.02
C ARG A 68 -10.88 -21.14 12.27
N ILE A 69 -10.86 -21.48 10.97
CA ILE A 69 -9.63 -21.56 10.17
C ILE A 69 -9.56 -20.46 9.11
N ARG A 70 -10.47 -19.51 9.13
CA ARG A 70 -10.64 -18.45 8.14
C ARG A 70 -9.35 -17.67 7.87
N ILE A 71 -8.68 -17.21 8.92
CA ILE A 71 -7.44 -16.44 8.81
C ILE A 71 -6.31 -17.26 8.19
N ILE A 72 -6.23 -18.56 8.52
CA ILE A 72 -5.19 -19.45 7.98
C ILE A 72 -5.38 -19.62 6.47
N VAL A 73 -6.62 -19.85 6.02
CA VAL A 73 -6.92 -20.00 4.59
C VAL A 73 -6.61 -18.69 3.83
N GLN A 74 -6.95 -17.55 4.38
CA GLN A 74 -6.62 -16.25 3.79
C GLN A 74 -5.10 -16.07 3.63
N LEU A 75 -4.32 -16.38 4.67
CA LEU A 75 -2.86 -16.31 4.62
C LEU A 75 -2.26 -17.24 3.57
N VAL A 76 -2.76 -18.47 3.44
CA VAL A 76 -2.28 -19.43 2.44
C VAL A 76 -2.55 -18.93 1.02
N VAL A 77 -3.76 -18.42 0.76
CA VAL A 77 -4.12 -17.87 -0.55
C VAL A 77 -3.24 -16.67 -0.89
N VAL A 78 -3.05 -15.75 0.04
CA VAL A 78 -2.18 -14.57 -0.17
C VAL A 78 -0.74 -15.00 -0.41
N ALA A 79 -0.19 -15.91 0.41
CA ALA A 79 1.18 -16.40 0.26
C ALA A 79 1.41 -17.06 -1.11
N THR A 80 0.46 -17.86 -1.59
CA THR A 80 0.52 -18.50 -2.90
C THR A 80 0.55 -17.45 -4.02
N LEU A 81 -0.35 -16.45 -3.98
CA LEU A 81 -0.38 -15.38 -4.98
C LEU A 81 0.90 -14.54 -4.97
N VAL A 82 1.39 -14.18 -3.79
CA VAL A 82 2.64 -13.41 -3.64
C VAL A 82 3.82 -14.19 -4.21
N THR A 83 3.88 -15.51 -3.98
CA THR A 83 4.95 -16.36 -4.53
C THR A 83 4.87 -16.40 -6.06
N ILE A 84 3.69 -16.53 -6.65
CA ILE A 84 3.49 -16.50 -8.10
C ILE A 84 3.96 -15.16 -8.67
N VAL A 85 3.50 -14.05 -8.10
CA VAL A 85 3.89 -12.69 -8.54
C VAL A 85 5.40 -12.48 -8.40
N SER A 86 6.00 -12.96 -7.32
CA SER A 86 7.47 -12.89 -7.12
C SER A 86 8.23 -13.68 -8.19
N GLN A 87 7.77 -14.86 -8.58
CA GLN A 87 8.41 -15.65 -9.65
C GLN A 87 8.26 -14.98 -11.03
N VAL A 88 7.09 -14.42 -11.31
CA VAL A 88 6.85 -13.65 -12.55
C VAL A 88 7.77 -12.43 -12.61
N LEU A 89 7.90 -11.68 -11.52
CA LEU A 89 8.80 -10.54 -11.46
C LEU A 89 10.28 -10.93 -11.61
N LYS A 90 10.69 -12.08 -11.07
CA LYS A 90 12.04 -12.63 -11.28
C LYS A 90 12.33 -12.91 -12.75
N ALA A 91 11.34 -13.35 -13.51
CA ALA A 91 11.49 -13.66 -14.92
C ALA A 91 11.62 -12.41 -15.81
N PHE A 92 10.92 -11.32 -15.46
CA PHE A 92 10.83 -10.13 -16.30
C PHE A 92 11.70 -8.95 -15.84
N ALA A 93 11.96 -8.81 -14.55
CA ALA A 93 12.64 -7.65 -13.97
C ALA A 93 13.50 -8.06 -12.77
N TYR A 94 14.67 -8.63 -13.04
CA TYR A 94 15.55 -9.19 -12.01
C TYR A 94 15.97 -8.14 -10.96
N ASP A 95 16.36 -6.93 -11.39
CA ASP A 95 16.80 -5.86 -10.48
C ASP A 95 15.70 -5.44 -9.49
N VAL A 96 14.46 -5.36 -9.98
CA VAL A 96 13.29 -5.03 -9.15
C VAL A 96 12.94 -6.20 -8.23
N SER A 97 13.11 -7.44 -8.71
CA SER A 97 12.84 -8.64 -7.94
C SER A 97 13.77 -8.80 -6.74
N VAL A 98 15.06 -8.46 -6.87
CA VAL A 98 16.02 -8.50 -5.75
C VAL A 98 15.59 -7.53 -4.65
N GLN A 99 15.17 -6.32 -5.01
CA GLN A 99 14.65 -5.36 -4.05
C GLN A 99 13.35 -5.81 -3.40
N LEU A 100 12.43 -6.41 -4.18
CA LEU A 100 11.15 -6.94 -3.67
C LEU A 100 11.31 -8.18 -2.80
N SER A 101 12.34 -9.01 -3.00
CA SER A 101 12.52 -10.23 -2.23
C SER A 101 12.58 -9.99 -0.71
N VAL A 102 13.12 -8.84 -0.31
CA VAL A 102 13.15 -8.40 1.10
C VAL A 102 11.74 -8.05 1.60
N TYR A 103 10.86 -7.56 0.72
CA TYR A 103 9.53 -7.07 1.09
C TYR A 103 8.41 -8.11 0.89
N VAL A 104 8.69 -9.26 0.29
CA VAL A 104 7.71 -10.35 0.06
C VAL A 104 7.01 -10.75 1.35
N GLY A 105 7.76 -10.91 2.44
CA GLY A 105 7.20 -11.20 3.76
C GLY A 105 6.25 -10.10 4.27
N LEU A 106 6.55 -8.83 3.99
CA LEU A 106 5.72 -7.69 4.37
C LEU A 106 4.45 -7.59 3.53
N ILE A 107 4.43 -8.12 2.31
CA ILE A 107 3.20 -8.20 1.49
C ILE A 107 2.26 -9.25 2.07
N ILE A 108 2.78 -10.43 2.42
CA ILE A 108 1.96 -11.54 2.96
C ILE A 108 1.29 -11.13 4.28
N THR A 109 2.03 -10.46 5.16
CA THR A 109 1.54 -10.03 6.49
C THR A 109 0.92 -8.64 6.47
N ASN A 110 0.63 -8.08 5.30
CA ASN A 110 0.10 -6.73 5.19
C ASN A 110 -1.32 -6.65 5.76
N CYS A 111 -1.51 -5.79 6.75
CA CYS A 111 -2.79 -5.64 7.43
C CYS A 111 -3.90 -5.05 6.53
N ILE A 112 -3.57 -4.34 5.44
CA ILE A 112 -4.56 -3.91 4.45
C ILE A 112 -5.16 -5.11 3.74
N LEU A 113 -4.32 -6.03 3.25
CA LEU A 113 -4.76 -7.27 2.60
C LEU A 113 -5.68 -8.06 3.52
N MET A 114 -5.20 -8.38 4.72
CA MET A 114 -5.97 -9.14 5.70
C MET A 114 -7.26 -8.43 6.12
N GLY A 115 -7.20 -7.12 6.34
CA GLY A 115 -8.35 -6.32 6.72
C GLY A 115 -9.46 -6.32 5.64
N ARG A 116 -9.09 -6.20 4.36
CA ARG A 116 -10.08 -6.20 3.26
C ARG A 116 -10.62 -7.59 2.94
N LEU A 117 -9.78 -8.62 3.03
CA LEU A 117 -10.24 -10.02 2.88
C LEU A 117 -11.30 -10.35 3.94
N GLU A 118 -11.07 -9.94 5.18
CA GLU A 118 -11.97 -10.21 6.29
C GLU A 118 -13.23 -9.33 6.27
N ALA A 119 -13.07 -8.02 6.10
CA ALA A 119 -14.17 -7.09 6.19
C ALA A 119 -15.09 -7.10 4.95
N PHE A 120 -14.53 -7.25 3.77
CA PHE A 120 -15.27 -7.09 2.52
C PHE A 120 -15.42 -8.38 1.72
N ALA A 121 -14.33 -9.11 1.43
CA ALA A 121 -14.39 -10.27 0.54
C ALA A 121 -15.20 -11.43 1.09
N MET A 122 -15.20 -11.63 2.41
CA MET A 122 -16.01 -12.67 3.07
C MET A 122 -17.51 -12.39 3.01
N ASN A 123 -17.92 -11.14 2.89
CA ASN A 123 -19.32 -10.75 2.97
C ASN A 123 -19.97 -10.43 1.61
N ASN A 124 -19.16 -10.11 0.59
CA ASN A 124 -19.63 -9.63 -0.70
C ASN A 124 -19.38 -10.61 -1.85
N LYS A 125 -20.02 -10.33 -3.01
CA LYS A 125 -19.83 -11.10 -4.25
C LYS A 125 -18.45 -10.85 -4.86
N PRO A 126 -17.94 -11.74 -5.74
CA PRO A 126 -16.58 -11.63 -6.30
C PRO A 126 -16.34 -10.33 -7.08
N TRP A 127 -17.31 -9.85 -7.83
CA TRP A 127 -17.17 -8.66 -8.68
C TRP A 127 -16.99 -7.36 -7.86
N PRO A 128 -17.86 -7.00 -6.90
CA PRO A 128 -17.62 -5.87 -6.01
C PRO A 128 -16.32 -6.00 -5.20
N SER A 129 -15.93 -7.22 -4.81
CA SER A 129 -14.71 -7.48 -4.07
C SER A 129 -13.45 -7.21 -4.89
N PHE A 130 -13.48 -7.44 -6.20
CA PHE A 130 -12.41 -7.08 -7.12
C PHE A 130 -12.21 -5.57 -7.18
N LEU A 131 -13.30 -4.82 -7.37
CA LEU A 131 -13.27 -3.35 -7.44
C LEU A 131 -12.82 -2.72 -6.12
N ASP A 132 -13.27 -3.25 -4.99
CA ASP A 132 -12.82 -2.85 -3.66
C ASP A 132 -11.31 -3.07 -3.48
N GLY A 133 -10.79 -4.22 -3.93
CA GLY A 133 -9.37 -4.53 -3.88
C GLY A 133 -8.52 -3.54 -4.67
N ILE A 134 -8.96 -3.15 -5.86
CA ILE A 134 -8.28 -2.13 -6.67
C ILE A 134 -8.36 -0.75 -6.00
N GLY A 135 -9.53 -0.34 -5.54
CA GLY A 135 -9.73 0.96 -4.89
C GLY A 135 -8.84 1.14 -3.65
N ASN A 136 -8.84 0.15 -2.75
CA ASN A 136 -7.99 0.18 -1.56
C ASN A 136 -6.50 0.07 -1.88
N GLY A 137 -6.13 -0.75 -2.86
CA GLY A 137 -4.74 -0.88 -3.30
C GLY A 137 -4.20 0.41 -3.90
N LEU A 138 -4.98 1.09 -4.75
CA LEU A 138 -4.59 2.39 -5.31
C LEU A 138 -4.51 3.49 -4.25
N GLY A 139 -5.46 3.54 -3.31
CA GLY A 139 -5.39 4.45 -2.17
C GLY A 139 -4.11 4.25 -1.35
N TYR A 140 -3.76 3.00 -1.07
CA TYR A 140 -2.51 2.65 -0.40
C TYR A 140 -1.28 3.07 -1.21
N ALA A 141 -1.24 2.75 -2.50
CA ALA A 141 -0.12 3.10 -3.39
C ALA A 141 0.10 4.61 -3.46
N LEU A 142 -0.98 5.41 -3.50
CA LEU A 142 -0.91 6.86 -3.53
C LEU A 142 -0.18 7.41 -2.29
N ILE A 143 -0.56 6.96 -1.09
CA ILE A 143 0.10 7.40 0.14
C ILE A 143 1.56 6.95 0.20
N LEU A 144 1.88 5.72 -0.24
CA LEU A 144 3.27 5.26 -0.33
C LEU A 144 4.12 6.17 -1.22
N VAL A 145 3.58 6.56 -2.37
CA VAL A 145 4.27 7.44 -3.32
C VAL A 145 4.47 8.83 -2.72
N VAL A 146 3.44 9.41 -2.10
CA VAL A 146 3.53 10.73 -1.47
C VAL A 146 4.57 10.75 -0.36
N VAL A 147 4.48 9.79 0.58
CA VAL A 147 5.43 9.72 1.70
C VAL A 147 6.84 9.37 1.22
N GLY A 148 6.97 8.46 0.24
CA GLY A 148 8.24 8.10 -0.37
C GLY A 148 8.90 9.28 -1.09
N ALA A 149 8.13 10.06 -1.85
CA ALA A 149 8.62 11.25 -2.54
C ALA A 149 9.13 12.30 -1.55
N VAL A 150 8.37 12.59 -0.49
CA VAL A 150 8.80 13.53 0.55
C VAL A 150 10.08 13.07 1.23
N ARG A 151 10.16 11.81 1.62
CA ARG A 151 11.34 11.24 2.29
C ARG A 151 12.57 11.20 1.40
N GLU A 152 12.43 10.83 0.13
CA GLU A 152 13.56 10.78 -0.81
C GLU A 152 14.05 12.19 -1.14
N PHE A 153 13.13 13.14 -1.32
CA PHE A 153 13.47 14.54 -1.59
C PHE A 153 14.28 15.17 -0.44
N PHE A 154 13.79 15.07 0.79
CA PHE A 154 14.47 15.68 1.94
C PHE A 154 15.66 14.85 2.46
N GLY A 155 15.65 13.53 2.26
CA GLY A 155 16.69 12.63 2.77
C GLY A 155 17.90 12.51 1.86
N ARG A 156 17.69 12.52 0.53
CA ARG A 156 18.75 12.30 -0.48
C ARG A 156 18.89 13.43 -1.48
N GLY A 157 17.91 14.34 -1.57
CA GLY A 157 17.91 15.38 -2.58
C GLY A 157 17.74 14.87 -4.01
N SER A 158 17.32 13.60 -4.16
CA SER A 158 17.06 12.94 -5.45
C SER A 158 15.62 12.46 -5.49
N LEU A 159 15.02 12.39 -6.69
CA LEU A 159 13.75 11.72 -6.94
C LEU A 159 13.94 10.71 -8.07
N LEU A 160 13.58 9.45 -7.85
CA LEU A 160 13.76 8.34 -8.81
C LEU A 160 15.21 8.13 -9.29
N GLY A 161 16.21 8.60 -8.52
CA GLY A 161 17.61 8.54 -8.89
C GLY A 161 18.13 9.73 -9.70
N PHE A 162 17.27 10.70 -10.03
CA PHE A 162 17.71 11.99 -10.60
C PHE A 162 18.01 12.98 -9.48
N GLN A 163 19.21 13.53 -9.45
CA GLN A 163 19.57 14.60 -8.53
C GLN A 163 18.81 15.87 -8.91
N ILE A 164 17.89 16.32 -8.03
CA ILE A 164 17.12 17.56 -8.24
C ILE A 164 17.84 18.73 -7.61
N ILE A 165 18.59 18.50 -6.52
CA ILE A 165 19.34 19.56 -5.86
C ILE A 165 20.63 19.79 -6.66
N PRO A 166 20.80 21.01 -7.26
CA PRO A 166 22.00 21.33 -8.02
C PRO A 166 23.24 21.31 -7.10
N GLN A 167 24.40 20.92 -7.63
CA GLN A 167 25.66 20.84 -6.89
C GLN A 167 26.01 22.16 -6.18
N GLY A 168 25.60 23.30 -6.73
CA GLY A 168 25.79 24.60 -6.09
C GLY A 168 25.09 24.78 -4.72
N ALA A 169 24.07 23.97 -4.41
CA ALA A 169 23.45 23.98 -3.08
C ALA A 169 24.29 23.19 -2.06
N TYR A 170 25.00 22.14 -2.50
CA TYR A 170 25.96 21.40 -1.66
C TYR A 170 27.20 22.27 -1.35
N ASP A 171 27.64 23.07 -2.29
CA ASP A 171 28.76 24.03 -2.11
C ASP A 171 28.37 25.18 -1.17
N ALA A 172 27.07 25.52 -1.08
CA ALA A 172 26.52 26.48 -0.12
C ALA A 172 26.34 25.93 1.32
N GLY A 173 26.74 24.66 1.58
CA GLY A 173 26.69 24.04 2.90
C GLY A 173 25.44 23.20 3.20
N TYR A 174 24.64 22.85 2.19
CA TYR A 174 23.49 21.97 2.39
C TYR A 174 23.96 20.54 2.65
N ILE A 175 23.60 19.98 3.80
CA ILE A 175 23.87 18.60 4.18
C ILE A 175 22.56 17.83 4.14
N ASN A 176 22.55 16.70 3.42
CA ASN A 176 21.38 15.82 3.37
C ASN A 176 20.99 15.33 4.77
N ASN A 177 19.69 15.44 5.08
CA ASN A 177 19.19 15.06 6.38
C ASN A 177 18.99 13.54 6.45
N GLY A 178 20.01 12.79 6.91
CA GLY A 178 19.95 11.34 7.06
C GLY A 178 18.86 10.84 8.03
N MET A 179 18.37 11.68 8.93
CA MET A 179 17.25 11.33 9.82
C MET A 179 15.95 11.06 9.05
N MET A 180 15.74 11.71 7.89
CA MET A 180 14.55 11.49 7.05
C MET A 180 14.46 10.07 6.47
N THR A 181 15.60 9.38 6.31
CA THR A 181 15.61 8.00 5.82
C THR A 181 15.30 6.98 6.93
N MET A 182 15.36 7.38 8.20
CA MET A 182 15.04 6.49 9.31
C MET A 182 13.54 6.18 9.41
N PRO A 183 13.16 4.96 9.85
CA PRO A 183 11.74 4.56 10.01
C PRO A 183 10.97 5.46 10.99
N ALA A 184 11.63 5.99 12.03
CA ALA A 184 11.01 6.88 13.00
C ALA A 184 10.44 8.15 12.36
N MET A 185 11.14 8.74 11.39
CA MET A 185 10.67 9.94 10.70
C MET A 185 9.48 9.63 9.78
N ALA A 186 9.43 8.43 9.19
CA ALA A 186 8.26 8.00 8.43
C ALA A 186 6.98 7.95 9.28
N LEU A 187 7.11 7.52 10.54
CA LEU A 187 5.98 7.51 11.47
C LEU A 187 5.46 8.92 11.76
N ILE A 188 6.36 9.87 11.97
CA ILE A 188 6.01 11.28 12.20
C ILE A 188 5.33 11.87 10.95
N LEU A 189 5.89 11.62 9.76
CA LEU A 189 5.30 12.10 8.50
C LEU A 189 3.91 11.51 8.27
N LEU A 190 3.73 10.21 8.46
CA LEU A 190 2.42 9.56 8.36
C LEU A 190 1.43 10.15 9.38
N GLY A 191 1.86 10.36 10.62
CA GLY A 191 1.05 10.99 11.65
C GLY A 191 0.61 12.40 11.25
N CYS A 192 1.51 13.22 10.68
CA CYS A 192 1.19 14.54 10.17
C CYS A 192 0.19 14.47 8.99
N VAL A 193 0.39 13.56 8.06
CA VAL A 193 -0.53 13.37 6.91
C VAL A 193 -1.93 12.96 7.40
N ILE A 194 -2.01 12.03 8.34
CA ILE A 194 -3.29 11.61 8.94
C ILE A 194 -3.95 12.77 9.69
N TRP A 195 -3.18 13.54 10.44
CA TRP A 195 -3.69 14.69 11.18
C TRP A 195 -4.23 15.77 10.24
N ILE A 196 -3.48 16.13 9.20
CA ILE A 196 -3.91 17.08 8.16
C ILE A 196 -5.19 16.60 7.49
N HIS A 197 -5.23 15.34 7.05
CA HIS A 197 -6.40 14.76 6.42
C HIS A 197 -7.63 14.82 7.33
N ARG A 198 -7.50 14.44 8.61
CA ARG A 198 -8.60 14.54 9.57
C ARG A 198 -9.01 16.00 9.86
N ALA A 199 -8.08 16.92 9.94
CA ALA A 199 -8.38 18.33 10.18
C ALA A 199 -9.17 18.97 9.02
N TYR A 200 -8.89 18.55 7.77
CA TYR A 200 -9.58 19.07 6.59
C TYR A 200 -10.93 18.38 6.35
N PHE A 201 -10.98 17.05 6.39
CA PHE A 201 -12.20 16.30 6.02
C PHE A 201 -13.20 16.16 7.17
N TYR A 202 -12.76 16.07 8.42
CA TYR A 202 -13.68 15.96 9.58
C TYR A 202 -14.27 17.31 10.01
N LYS A 203 -13.86 18.42 9.40
CA LYS A 203 -14.40 19.75 9.68
C LYS A 203 -15.72 20.01 8.94
N GLU A 204 -16.05 19.20 7.94
CA GLU A 204 -17.31 19.32 7.18
C GLU A 204 -18.48 18.56 7.82
N GLU A 205 -18.26 17.72 8.84
CA GLU A 205 -19.32 16.97 9.56
C GLU A 205 -19.76 17.62 10.89
N LYS A 206 -19.32 18.83 11.19
CA LYS A 206 -19.84 19.65 12.28
C LYS A 206 -20.59 20.85 11.71
#